data_5eb5dc5edc074ef33e052233c49e84e4
#
_entry.id   5eb5dc5edc074ef33e052233c49e84e4
#
_cell.length_a   1.000
_cell.length_b   1.000
_cell.length_c   1.000
_cell.angle_alpha   90.00
_cell.angle_beta   90.00
_cell.angle_gamma   90.00
#
_symmetry.space_group_name_H-M   'P 1'
#
loop_
_entity.id
_entity.type
_entity.pdbx_description
1 polymer ?
#
loop_
_entity_poly.entity_id
_entity_poly.type
_entity_poly.pdbx_seq_one_letter_code
_entity_poly.pdbx_strand_id
1 'polypeptide(L)'
;GGMTEIRNLNDVKSLYCTNPDCQAKKIKSFDLFVSRDALNIDGLSEMTLEKFIAAGFIHEFDDMFHLDRHRDAIVTMEGFGEKSYENLIAAAKTASHTTLPRLIFGLGIAGIGLANAKVICRHFDFDLDAMRKAGAEELCSIDGIGGVLADAWVTYFKNDRNNETLDHLLADLTFENEVRNEEQTLAGKTFVITGSVECFANRKELQEKIESLGGKAAGSVSAKTS
;
A
#
# COMPACT_ATOMS: atom_id res chain seq x y z
N GLY A 1 20.47 -17.27 -1.16
CA GLY A 1 19.51 -18.01 -0.34
C GLY A 1 19.88 -17.95 1.11
N GLY A 2 18.87 -17.83 1.99
CA GLY A 2 19.06 -17.89 3.43
C GLY A 2 18.43 -19.15 3.99
N MET A 3 18.61 -19.38 5.30
CA MET A 3 17.89 -20.42 6.02
C MET A 3 16.38 -20.13 5.97
N THR A 4 15.58 -21.19 6.02
CA THR A 4 14.14 -21.07 6.03
C THR A 4 13.59 -21.65 7.32
N GLU A 5 12.50 -21.06 7.84
CA GLU A 5 11.75 -21.56 8.98
C GLU A 5 10.28 -21.81 8.59
N ILE A 6 9.67 -22.78 9.25
CA ILE A 6 8.23 -23.03 9.08
C ILE A 6 7.51 -22.18 10.12
N ARG A 7 6.65 -21.26 9.67
CA ARG A 7 5.73 -20.52 10.52
C ARG A 7 4.34 -21.13 10.40
N ASN A 8 3.69 -21.32 11.52
CA ASN A 8 2.31 -21.78 11.58
C ASN A 8 1.43 -20.59 11.99
N LEU A 9 0.59 -20.12 11.06
CA LEU A 9 -0.36 -19.04 11.32
C LEU A 9 -1.75 -19.52 10.91
N ASN A 10 -2.71 -19.53 11.86
CA ASN A 10 -4.09 -19.99 11.64
C ASN A 10 -4.15 -21.39 10.98
N ASP A 11 -3.39 -22.36 11.52
CA ASP A 11 -3.25 -23.73 11.03
C ASP A 11 -2.67 -23.89 9.62
N VAL A 12 -2.21 -22.80 9.01
CA VAL A 12 -1.50 -22.80 7.73
C VAL A 12 0.01 -22.79 8.00
N LYS A 13 0.69 -23.85 7.55
CA LYS A 13 2.16 -23.94 7.60
C LYS A 13 2.74 -23.26 6.36
N SER A 14 3.52 -22.23 6.58
CA SER A 14 4.21 -21.50 5.51
C SER A 14 5.72 -21.50 5.73
N LEU A 15 6.47 -21.62 4.64
CA LEU A 15 7.93 -21.58 4.66
C LEU A 15 8.40 -20.14 4.51
N TYR A 16 9.15 -19.64 5.49
CA TYR A 16 9.69 -18.28 5.49
C TYR A 16 11.21 -18.27 5.41
N CYS A 17 11.75 -17.44 4.54
CA CYS A 17 13.18 -17.15 4.53
C CYS A 17 13.53 -16.25 5.72
N THR A 18 14.55 -16.63 6.51
CA THR A 18 15.00 -15.86 7.68
C THR A 18 15.99 -14.76 7.32
N ASN A 19 16.53 -14.75 6.09
CA ASN A 19 17.44 -13.71 5.64
C ASN A 19 16.70 -12.36 5.52
N PRO A 20 17.12 -11.30 6.26
CA PRO A 20 16.56 -9.96 6.11
C PRO A 20 16.83 -9.38 4.72
N ASP A 21 17.98 -9.67 4.11
CA ASP A 21 18.40 -9.18 2.79
C ASP A 21 18.04 -10.15 1.67
N CYS A 22 16.94 -10.91 1.82
CA CYS A 22 16.49 -11.86 0.82
C CYS A 22 15.99 -11.12 -0.43
N GLN A 23 16.65 -11.28 -1.56
CA GLN A 23 16.28 -10.64 -2.83
C GLN A 23 14.82 -10.92 -3.22
N ALA A 24 14.35 -12.17 -3.05
CA ALA A 24 12.95 -12.50 -3.33
C ALA A 24 11.96 -11.76 -2.45
N LYS A 25 12.27 -11.52 -1.17
CA LYS A 25 11.44 -10.68 -0.29
C LYS A 25 11.45 -9.22 -0.75
N LYS A 26 12.62 -8.71 -1.13
CA LYS A 26 12.78 -7.35 -1.63
C LYS A 26 11.97 -7.13 -2.91
N ILE A 27 12.05 -8.06 -3.87
CA ILE A 27 11.24 -8.01 -5.09
C ILE A 27 9.75 -8.00 -4.74
N LYS A 28 9.30 -8.88 -3.83
CA LYS A 28 7.88 -8.93 -3.42
C LYS A 28 7.42 -7.69 -2.68
N SER A 29 8.28 -7.03 -1.89
CA SER A 29 7.93 -5.74 -1.26
C SER A 29 7.78 -4.64 -2.32
N PHE A 30 8.63 -4.61 -3.33
CA PHE A 30 8.54 -3.66 -4.43
C PHE A 30 7.32 -3.94 -5.32
N ASP A 31 7.02 -5.21 -5.62
CA ASP A 31 5.83 -5.63 -6.37
C ASP A 31 4.53 -5.19 -5.65
N LEU A 32 4.46 -5.34 -4.32
CA LEU A 32 3.36 -4.81 -3.52
C LEU A 32 3.28 -3.29 -3.62
N PHE A 33 4.42 -2.59 -3.47
CA PHE A 33 4.48 -1.12 -3.48
C PHE A 33 3.98 -0.53 -4.81
N VAL A 34 4.33 -1.13 -5.94
CA VAL A 34 3.89 -0.66 -7.26
C VAL A 34 2.50 -1.16 -7.65
N SER A 35 1.90 -2.05 -6.85
CA SER A 35 0.61 -2.66 -7.15
C SER A 35 -0.52 -1.63 -7.28
N ARG A 36 -1.60 -2.01 -7.96
CA ARG A 36 -2.76 -1.17 -8.21
C ARG A 36 -3.40 -0.59 -6.94
N ASP A 37 -3.42 -1.36 -5.86
CA ASP A 37 -4.02 -0.94 -4.59
C ASP A 37 -3.05 -0.14 -3.70
N ALA A 38 -1.75 -0.14 -4.02
CA ALA A 38 -0.72 0.71 -3.42
C ALA A 38 -0.47 1.94 -4.31
N LEU A 39 0.76 2.17 -4.81
CA LEU A 39 1.09 3.39 -5.56
C LEU A 39 0.65 3.36 -7.02
N ASN A 40 0.30 2.18 -7.58
CA ASN A 40 -0.18 1.98 -8.94
C ASN A 40 0.82 2.50 -10.00
N ILE A 41 2.07 2.06 -9.93
CA ILE A 41 3.09 2.44 -10.91
C ILE A 41 3.06 1.46 -12.08
N ASP A 42 2.31 1.80 -13.12
CA ASP A 42 2.24 1.00 -14.33
C ASP A 42 3.60 0.88 -15.03
N GLY A 43 3.91 -0.31 -15.55
CA GLY A 43 5.18 -0.58 -16.24
C GLY A 43 6.25 -1.23 -15.37
N LEU A 44 6.09 -1.26 -14.05
CA LEU A 44 6.97 -1.97 -13.10
C LEU A 44 6.39 -3.34 -12.73
N SER A 45 6.31 -4.26 -13.69
CA SER A 45 5.99 -5.66 -13.38
C SER A 45 7.10 -6.32 -12.54
N GLU A 46 6.80 -7.43 -11.87
CA GLU A 46 7.81 -8.21 -11.10
C GLU A 46 9.09 -8.48 -11.93
N MET A 47 8.92 -8.86 -13.20
CA MET A 47 10.03 -9.10 -14.12
C MET A 47 10.83 -7.81 -14.43
N THR A 48 10.15 -6.67 -14.55
CA THR A 48 10.81 -5.38 -14.74
C THR A 48 11.58 -4.96 -13.50
N LEU A 49 10.99 -5.14 -12.32
CA LEU A 49 11.63 -4.89 -11.03
C LEU A 49 12.89 -5.75 -10.87
N GLU A 50 12.85 -7.03 -11.20
CA GLU A 50 14.03 -7.91 -11.19
C GLU A 50 15.14 -7.37 -12.08
N LYS A 51 14.82 -6.97 -13.32
CA LYS A 51 15.80 -6.39 -14.25
C LYS A 51 16.40 -5.10 -13.72
N PHE A 52 15.58 -4.20 -13.16
CA PHE A 52 16.04 -2.90 -12.67
C PHE A 52 16.86 -3.02 -11.37
N ILE A 53 16.50 -3.95 -10.49
CA ILE A 53 17.30 -4.27 -9.31
C ILE A 53 18.65 -4.86 -9.71
N ALA A 54 18.66 -5.81 -10.67
CA ALA A 54 19.89 -6.42 -11.17
C ALA A 54 20.81 -5.40 -11.88
N ALA A 55 20.24 -4.42 -12.57
CA ALA A 55 20.97 -3.32 -13.21
C ALA A 55 21.42 -2.23 -12.22
N GLY A 56 20.98 -2.27 -10.95
CA GLY A 56 21.31 -1.27 -9.95
C GLY A 56 20.54 0.04 -10.09
N PHE A 57 19.39 0.04 -10.76
CA PHE A 57 18.54 1.23 -10.91
C PHE A 57 17.60 1.42 -9.74
N ILE A 58 17.23 0.34 -9.05
CA ILE A 58 16.33 0.33 -7.88
C ILE A 58 17.01 -0.37 -6.72
N HIS A 59 17.25 0.35 -5.64
CA HIS A 59 17.76 -0.16 -4.37
C HIS A 59 16.74 0.04 -3.23
N GLU A 60 16.03 1.17 -3.21
CA GLU A 60 15.01 1.52 -2.23
C GLU A 60 13.73 1.97 -2.96
N PHE A 61 12.65 2.21 -2.22
CA PHE A 61 11.34 2.54 -2.82
C PHE A 61 11.33 3.87 -3.58
N ASP A 62 12.05 4.86 -3.07
CA ASP A 62 12.16 6.21 -3.65
C ASP A 62 12.85 6.20 -5.01
N ASP A 63 13.77 5.27 -5.29
CA ASP A 63 14.43 5.14 -6.59
C ASP A 63 13.41 4.98 -7.75
N MET A 64 12.21 4.47 -7.47
CA MET A 64 11.16 4.31 -8.48
C MET A 64 10.64 5.65 -9.02
N PHE A 65 10.80 6.74 -8.27
CA PHE A 65 10.44 8.09 -8.68
C PHE A 65 11.59 8.82 -9.39
N HIS A 66 12.78 8.21 -9.42
CA HIS A 66 14.01 8.78 -9.96
C HIS A 66 14.62 7.97 -11.11
N LEU A 67 13.82 7.15 -11.79
CA LEU A 67 14.25 6.32 -12.92
C LEU A 67 14.69 7.14 -14.15
N ASP A 68 14.35 8.42 -14.19
CA ASP A 68 14.82 9.37 -15.21
C ASP A 68 16.35 9.50 -15.24
N ARG A 69 17.04 9.26 -14.12
CA ARG A 69 18.51 9.23 -14.02
C ARG A 69 19.14 8.10 -14.84
N HIS A 70 18.37 7.09 -15.22
CA HIS A 70 18.83 5.88 -15.92
C HIS A 70 18.26 5.75 -17.34
N ARG A 71 17.76 6.87 -17.93
CA ARG A 71 17.08 6.89 -19.23
C ARG A 71 17.80 6.10 -20.31
N ASP A 72 19.08 6.46 -20.57
CA ASP A 72 19.85 5.91 -21.68
C ASP A 72 20.09 4.39 -21.55
N ALA A 73 20.19 3.91 -20.31
CA ALA A 73 20.29 2.47 -20.05
C ALA A 73 18.93 1.78 -20.22
N ILE A 74 17.84 2.36 -19.68
CA ILE A 74 16.51 1.75 -19.72
C ILE A 74 16.01 1.63 -21.16
N VAL A 75 16.14 2.66 -22.00
CA VAL A 75 15.63 2.64 -23.38
C VAL A 75 16.34 1.62 -24.28
N THR A 76 17.55 1.19 -23.90
CA THR A 76 18.35 0.18 -24.63
C THR A 76 18.15 -1.23 -24.08
N MET A 77 17.43 -1.41 -22.97
CA MET A 77 17.17 -2.74 -22.41
C MET A 77 16.21 -3.53 -23.29
N GLU A 78 16.39 -4.85 -23.34
CA GLU A 78 15.48 -5.76 -24.03
C GLU A 78 14.06 -5.67 -23.45
N GLY A 79 13.09 -5.39 -24.34
CA GLY A 79 11.67 -5.19 -23.97
C GLY A 79 11.31 -3.76 -23.59
N PHE A 80 12.27 -2.84 -23.61
CA PHE A 80 12.07 -1.41 -23.43
C PHE A 80 12.40 -0.65 -24.73
N GLY A 81 11.82 0.53 -24.86
CA GLY A 81 12.09 1.51 -25.90
C GLY A 81 11.60 2.85 -25.40
N GLU A 82 11.78 3.91 -26.18
CA GLU A 82 11.40 5.29 -25.82
C GLU A 82 9.96 5.37 -25.26
N LYS A 83 9.00 4.81 -25.99
CA LYS A 83 7.59 4.88 -25.58
C LYS A 83 7.31 4.17 -24.25
N SER A 84 7.94 3.02 -24.01
CA SER A 84 7.76 2.28 -22.75
C SER A 84 8.40 3.06 -21.60
N TYR A 85 9.54 3.68 -21.83
CA TYR A 85 10.21 4.55 -20.87
C TYR A 85 9.35 5.77 -20.54
N GLU A 86 8.86 6.50 -21.55
CA GLU A 86 7.99 7.67 -21.35
C GLU A 86 6.74 7.33 -20.54
N ASN A 87 6.09 6.20 -20.85
CA ASN A 87 4.92 5.73 -20.11
C ASN A 87 5.28 5.42 -18.66
N LEU A 88 6.43 4.77 -18.41
CA LEU A 88 6.90 4.45 -17.06
C LEU A 88 7.15 5.71 -16.22
N ILE A 89 7.85 6.70 -16.79
CA ILE A 89 8.11 7.97 -16.09
C ILE A 89 6.80 8.73 -15.81
N ALA A 90 5.88 8.74 -16.78
CA ALA A 90 4.56 9.34 -16.58
C ALA A 90 3.76 8.63 -15.47
N ALA A 91 3.81 7.29 -15.42
CA ALA A 91 3.17 6.50 -14.37
C ALA A 91 3.78 6.78 -12.99
N ALA A 92 5.11 6.82 -12.87
CA ALA A 92 5.80 7.16 -11.63
C ALA A 92 5.44 8.58 -11.15
N LYS A 93 5.40 9.55 -12.07
CA LYS A 93 4.97 10.92 -11.77
C LYS A 93 3.51 11.00 -11.32
N THR A 94 2.61 10.22 -11.91
CA THR A 94 1.22 10.16 -11.48
C THR A 94 1.12 9.52 -10.09
N ALA A 95 1.88 8.46 -9.83
CA ALA A 95 1.90 7.74 -8.56
C ALA A 95 2.46 8.57 -7.40
N SER A 96 3.25 9.62 -7.67
CA SER A 96 3.72 10.54 -6.62
C SER A 96 2.55 11.33 -5.98
N HIS A 97 1.40 11.44 -6.65
CA HIS A 97 0.16 11.93 -6.08
C HIS A 97 -0.68 10.74 -5.58
N THR A 98 -0.73 10.55 -4.28
CA THR A 98 -1.35 9.37 -3.67
C THR A 98 -2.09 9.71 -2.39
N THR A 99 -2.65 8.71 -1.71
CA THR A 99 -3.26 8.86 -0.38
C THR A 99 -2.42 8.17 0.69
N LEU A 100 -2.45 8.66 1.91
CA LEU A 100 -1.70 8.07 3.02
C LEU A 100 -2.04 6.58 3.25
N PRO A 101 -3.31 6.12 3.20
CA PRO A 101 -3.64 4.70 3.32
C PRO A 101 -3.00 3.82 2.24
N ARG A 102 -2.87 4.31 1.01
CA ARG A 102 -2.23 3.57 -0.09
C ARG A 102 -0.73 3.44 0.14
N LEU A 103 -0.08 4.51 0.61
CA LEU A 103 1.33 4.45 1.02
C LEU A 103 1.51 3.42 2.14
N ILE A 104 0.75 3.53 3.23
CA ILE A 104 0.83 2.60 4.38
C ILE A 104 0.64 1.15 3.95
N PHE A 105 -0.32 0.87 3.06
CA PHE A 105 -0.49 -0.47 2.48
C PHE A 105 0.74 -0.89 1.67
N GLY A 106 1.28 -0.01 0.84
CA GLY A 106 2.47 -0.25 0.00
C GLY A 106 3.74 -0.54 0.80
N LEU A 107 3.87 -0.03 2.01
CA LEU A 107 4.99 -0.34 2.91
C LEU A 107 5.04 -1.81 3.35
N GLY A 108 3.96 -2.58 3.18
CA GLY A 108 3.93 -4.01 3.42
C GLY A 108 4.02 -4.40 4.91
N ILE A 109 3.49 -3.58 5.81
CA ILE A 109 3.41 -3.92 7.24
C ILE A 109 2.61 -5.21 7.40
N ALA A 110 3.16 -6.18 8.12
CA ALA A 110 2.59 -7.52 8.22
C ALA A 110 1.12 -7.51 8.70
N GLY A 111 0.21 -8.05 7.89
CA GLY A 111 -1.22 -8.12 8.17
C GLY A 111 -2.00 -6.81 7.96
N ILE A 112 -1.33 -5.70 7.70
CA ILE A 112 -1.99 -4.42 7.42
C ILE A 112 -2.34 -4.34 5.93
N GLY A 113 -3.58 -4.70 5.60
CA GLY A 113 -4.16 -4.49 4.28
C GLY A 113 -4.67 -3.06 4.09
N LEU A 114 -5.09 -2.71 2.86
CA LEU A 114 -5.60 -1.38 2.55
C LEU A 114 -6.78 -0.95 3.44
N ALA A 115 -7.68 -1.88 3.79
CA ALA A 115 -8.81 -1.59 4.68
C ALA A 115 -8.32 -1.18 6.08
N ASN A 116 -7.39 -1.94 6.66
CA ASN A 116 -6.80 -1.63 7.97
C ASN A 116 -6.01 -0.31 7.92
N ALA A 117 -5.25 -0.06 6.84
CA ALA A 117 -4.54 1.20 6.63
C ALA A 117 -5.50 2.40 6.64
N LYS A 118 -6.65 2.30 5.95
CA LYS A 118 -7.69 3.34 5.94
C LYS A 118 -8.24 3.63 7.34
N VAL A 119 -8.53 2.57 8.12
CA VAL A 119 -9.10 2.71 9.47
C VAL A 119 -8.07 3.36 10.41
N ILE A 120 -6.81 2.94 10.36
CA ILE A 120 -5.73 3.53 11.16
C ILE A 120 -5.52 5.00 10.77
N CYS A 121 -5.38 5.33 9.49
CA CYS A 121 -5.21 6.72 9.04
C CYS A 121 -6.35 7.63 9.52
N ARG A 122 -7.60 7.17 9.45
CA ARG A 122 -8.75 7.94 9.94
C ARG A 122 -8.73 8.14 11.44
N HIS A 123 -8.36 7.13 12.22
CA HIS A 123 -8.26 7.23 13.68
C HIS A 123 -7.28 8.33 14.11
N PHE A 124 -6.16 8.44 13.42
CA PHE A 124 -5.13 9.45 13.68
C PHE A 124 -5.32 10.74 12.87
N ASP A 125 -6.49 10.96 12.27
CA ASP A 125 -6.73 12.16 11.45
C ASP A 125 -5.67 12.40 10.36
N PHE A 126 -5.12 11.32 9.81
CA PHE A 126 -4.03 11.35 8.82
C PHE A 126 -2.73 12.00 9.32
N ASP A 127 -2.56 12.12 10.63
CA ASP A 127 -1.31 12.57 11.24
C ASP A 127 -0.29 11.42 11.26
N LEU A 128 0.63 11.44 10.30
CA LEU A 128 1.65 10.40 10.15
C LEU A 128 2.61 10.35 11.34
N ASP A 129 2.91 11.48 11.98
CA ASP A 129 3.80 11.52 13.14
C ASP A 129 3.15 10.89 14.37
N ALA A 130 1.85 11.11 14.57
CA ALA A 130 1.07 10.41 15.59
C ALA A 130 1.00 8.91 15.31
N MET A 131 0.76 8.53 14.05
CA MET A 131 0.70 7.14 13.62
C MET A 131 2.01 6.37 13.87
N ARG A 132 3.17 6.98 13.58
CA ARG A 132 4.50 6.38 13.83
C ARG A 132 4.76 6.13 15.31
N LYS A 133 4.25 6.99 16.19
CA LYS A 133 4.45 6.95 17.65
C LYS A 133 3.39 6.12 18.38
N ALA A 134 2.35 5.68 17.66
CA ALA A 134 1.24 4.95 18.24
C ALA A 134 1.68 3.67 18.98
N GLY A 135 1.19 3.51 20.20
CA GLY A 135 1.42 2.31 21.01
C GLY A 135 0.45 1.18 20.68
N ALA A 136 0.80 -0.05 21.09
CA ALA A 136 -0.06 -1.21 20.83
C ALA A 136 -1.44 -1.08 21.50
N GLU A 137 -1.54 -0.50 22.70
CA GLU A 137 -2.81 -0.30 23.40
C GLU A 137 -3.74 0.65 22.64
N GLU A 138 -3.21 1.76 22.13
CA GLU A 138 -3.96 2.73 21.35
C GLU A 138 -4.45 2.11 20.04
N LEU A 139 -3.57 1.40 19.32
CA LEU A 139 -3.93 0.70 18.08
C LEU A 139 -5.01 -0.36 18.31
N CYS A 140 -4.96 -1.11 19.43
CA CYS A 140 -5.99 -2.09 19.78
C CYS A 140 -7.35 -1.46 20.11
N SER A 141 -7.42 -0.16 20.41
CA SER A 141 -8.69 0.54 20.60
C SER A 141 -9.45 0.77 19.29
N ILE A 142 -8.76 0.62 18.15
CA ILE A 142 -9.33 0.78 16.81
C ILE A 142 -10.11 -0.47 16.41
N ASP A 143 -11.38 -0.31 16.01
CA ASP A 143 -12.22 -1.43 15.55
C ASP A 143 -11.57 -2.17 14.38
N GLY A 144 -11.38 -3.47 14.52
CA GLY A 144 -10.74 -4.34 13.53
C GLY A 144 -9.21 -4.45 13.65
N ILE A 145 -8.57 -3.73 14.57
CA ILE A 145 -7.13 -3.84 14.83
C ILE A 145 -6.91 -4.62 16.14
N GLY A 146 -6.56 -5.88 16.01
CA GLY A 146 -6.20 -6.73 17.15
C GLY A 146 -4.71 -6.68 17.50
N GLY A 147 -4.33 -7.29 18.64
CA GLY A 147 -2.95 -7.27 19.14
C GLY A 147 -1.89 -7.67 18.13
N VAL A 148 -2.15 -8.67 17.29
CA VAL A 148 -1.20 -9.12 16.23
C VAL A 148 -0.89 -8.00 15.24
N LEU A 149 -1.90 -7.25 14.80
CA LEU A 149 -1.74 -6.13 13.88
C LEU A 149 -1.07 -4.94 14.55
N ALA A 150 -1.45 -4.65 15.79
CA ALA A 150 -0.87 -3.59 16.59
C ALA A 150 0.63 -3.85 16.86
N ASP A 151 1.00 -5.09 17.21
CA ASP A 151 2.40 -5.48 17.41
C ASP A 151 3.22 -5.41 16.12
N ALA A 152 2.64 -5.81 14.99
CA ALA A 152 3.28 -5.70 13.68
C ALA A 152 3.55 -4.23 13.32
N TRP A 153 2.59 -3.34 13.55
CA TRP A 153 2.73 -1.90 13.34
C TRP A 153 3.84 -1.31 14.20
N VAL A 154 3.77 -1.53 15.52
CA VAL A 154 4.77 -1.01 16.46
C VAL A 154 6.16 -1.55 16.12
N THR A 155 6.28 -2.83 15.76
CA THR A 155 7.55 -3.43 15.34
C THR A 155 8.11 -2.78 14.09
N TYR A 156 7.25 -2.47 13.11
CA TYR A 156 7.64 -1.81 11.87
C TYR A 156 8.25 -0.42 12.14
N PHE A 157 7.56 0.41 12.93
CA PHE A 157 7.98 1.78 13.22
C PHE A 157 9.06 1.92 14.32
N LYS A 158 9.35 0.85 15.05
CA LYS A 158 10.55 0.78 15.90
C LYS A 158 11.86 0.56 15.13
N ASN A 159 11.77 0.17 13.87
CA ASN A 159 12.93 -0.03 13.03
C ASN A 159 13.33 1.29 12.35
N ASP A 160 14.50 1.83 12.71
CA ASP A 160 15.01 3.09 12.19
C ASP A 160 15.13 3.09 10.66
N ARG A 161 15.57 1.98 10.05
CA ARG A 161 15.65 1.85 8.60
C ARG A 161 14.29 2.04 7.90
N ASN A 162 13.22 1.51 8.50
CA ASN A 162 11.87 1.70 7.94
C ASN A 162 11.43 3.17 8.01
N ASN A 163 11.78 3.86 9.09
CA ASN A 163 11.50 5.28 9.23
C ASN A 163 12.31 6.10 8.23
N GLU A 164 13.61 5.82 8.05
CA GLU A 164 14.46 6.47 7.05
C GLU A 164 13.90 6.27 5.64
N THR A 165 13.52 5.04 5.28
CA THR A 165 12.88 4.74 3.98
C THR A 165 11.61 5.55 3.79
N LEU A 166 10.78 5.65 4.82
CA LEU A 166 9.55 6.45 4.75
C LEU A 166 9.86 7.95 4.62
N ASP A 167 10.84 8.47 5.33
CA ASP A 167 11.24 9.88 5.24
C ASP A 167 11.76 10.24 3.83
N HIS A 168 12.50 9.32 3.18
CA HIS A 168 12.91 9.50 1.79
C HIS A 168 11.70 9.55 0.85
N LEU A 169 10.76 8.61 1.01
CA LEU A 169 9.52 8.57 0.21
C LEU A 169 8.68 9.83 0.35
N LEU A 170 8.62 10.42 1.56
CA LEU A 170 7.83 11.63 1.81
C LEU A 170 8.34 12.84 1.04
N ALA A 171 9.61 12.85 0.65
CA ALA A 171 10.17 13.92 -0.17
C ALA A 171 9.64 13.89 -1.63
N ASP A 172 9.26 12.71 -2.12
CA ASP A 172 8.79 12.50 -3.49
C ASP A 172 7.26 12.42 -3.60
N LEU A 173 6.54 12.28 -2.47
CA LEU A 173 5.11 12.06 -2.46
C LEU A 173 4.32 13.32 -2.07
N THR A 174 3.21 13.50 -2.74
CA THR A 174 2.18 14.49 -2.39
C THR A 174 0.90 13.76 -2.06
N PHE A 175 0.39 14.01 -0.86
CA PHE A 175 -0.86 13.37 -0.45
C PHE A 175 -2.06 14.20 -0.86
N GLU A 176 -2.98 13.56 -1.58
CA GLU A 176 -4.32 14.11 -1.74
C GLU A 176 -4.99 14.08 -0.37
N ASN A 177 -5.44 15.25 0.09
CA ASN A 177 -6.26 15.31 1.28
C ASN A 177 -7.52 14.50 0.99
N GLU A 178 -7.71 13.38 1.65
CA GLU A 178 -9.06 12.81 1.79
C GLU A 178 -9.86 13.91 2.50
N VAL A 179 -10.71 14.57 1.71
CA VAL A 179 -11.45 15.77 2.16
C VAL A 179 -12.21 15.41 3.42
N ARG A 180 -11.87 16.07 4.53
CA ARG A 180 -12.56 15.98 5.84
C ARG A 180 -14.05 16.38 5.78
N ASN A 181 -14.59 16.71 4.59
CA ASN A 181 -15.87 17.41 4.40
C ASN A 181 -16.91 16.66 3.55
N GLU A 182 -16.99 15.33 3.65
CA GLU A 182 -18.30 14.76 3.36
C GLU A 182 -18.98 14.46 4.69
N GLU A 183 -20.09 15.14 4.95
CA GLU A 183 -20.96 14.83 6.08
C GLU A 183 -21.12 13.31 6.13
N GLN A 184 -20.85 12.69 7.29
CA GLN A 184 -20.92 11.23 7.49
C GLN A 184 -22.37 10.74 7.39
N THR A 185 -23.04 11.08 6.27
CA THR A 185 -24.48 10.86 6.04
C THR A 185 -24.86 9.39 6.03
N LEU A 186 -23.87 8.51 5.82
CA LEU A 186 -24.05 7.07 5.80
C LEU A 186 -23.43 6.37 7.02
N ALA A 187 -23.03 7.13 8.05
CA ALA A 187 -22.45 6.56 9.28
C ALA A 187 -23.40 5.53 9.91
N GLY A 188 -22.82 4.37 10.26
CA GLY A 188 -23.56 3.27 10.89
C GLY A 188 -24.41 2.43 9.93
N LYS A 189 -24.50 2.77 8.64
CA LYS A 189 -25.23 1.99 7.63
C LYS A 189 -24.31 1.00 6.93
N THR A 190 -24.84 -0.18 6.61
CA THR A 190 -24.14 -1.22 5.87
C THR A 190 -24.87 -1.48 4.54
N PHE A 191 -24.17 -1.36 3.45
CA PHE A 191 -24.69 -1.51 2.09
C PHE A 191 -24.13 -2.76 1.42
N VAL A 192 -24.95 -3.38 0.57
CA VAL A 192 -24.52 -4.45 -0.34
C VAL A 192 -24.77 -4.01 -1.77
N ILE A 193 -23.72 -3.98 -2.57
CA ILE A 193 -23.80 -3.53 -3.97
C ILE A 193 -24.10 -4.75 -4.84
N THR A 194 -25.31 -4.81 -5.41
CA THR A 194 -25.76 -5.85 -6.33
C THR A 194 -26.10 -5.24 -7.69
N GLY A 195 -25.94 -6.01 -8.77
CA GLY A 195 -26.26 -5.52 -10.13
C GLY A 195 -25.20 -4.61 -10.76
N SER A 196 -25.56 -3.96 -11.87
CA SER A 196 -24.76 -2.93 -12.57
C SER A 196 -24.91 -1.57 -11.89
N VAL A 197 -23.88 -0.74 -11.98
CA VAL A 197 -23.85 0.62 -11.44
C VAL A 197 -23.85 1.60 -12.61
N GLU A 198 -24.86 2.46 -12.69
CA GLU A 198 -25.02 3.37 -13.86
C GLU A 198 -24.34 4.74 -13.63
N CYS A 199 -24.28 5.21 -12.37
CA CYS A 199 -23.73 6.53 -12.03
C CYS A 199 -22.25 6.52 -11.61
N PHE A 200 -21.61 5.37 -11.62
CA PHE A 200 -20.21 5.19 -11.24
C PHE A 200 -19.51 4.32 -12.28
N ALA A 201 -18.23 4.53 -12.52
CA ALA A 201 -17.47 3.78 -13.51
C ALA A 201 -17.39 2.27 -13.18
N ASN A 202 -17.45 1.92 -11.91
CA ASN A 202 -17.47 0.52 -11.45
C ASN A 202 -17.97 0.42 -9.99
N ARG A 203 -18.18 -0.83 -9.54
CA ARG A 203 -18.63 -1.11 -8.15
C ARG A 203 -17.62 -0.66 -7.09
N LYS A 204 -16.32 -0.65 -7.41
CA LYS A 204 -15.27 -0.24 -6.47
C LYS A 204 -15.37 1.26 -6.18
N GLU A 205 -15.62 2.08 -7.18
CA GLU A 205 -15.83 3.52 -7.02
C GLU A 205 -17.05 3.84 -6.16
N LEU A 206 -18.18 3.14 -6.38
CA LEU A 206 -19.36 3.27 -5.51
C LEU A 206 -19.05 2.82 -4.08
N GLN A 207 -18.30 1.75 -3.89
CA GLN A 207 -17.88 1.28 -2.57
C GLN A 207 -17.03 2.33 -1.86
N GLU A 208 -16.05 2.90 -2.53
CA GLU A 208 -15.20 3.98 -2.01
C GLU A 208 -16.04 5.21 -1.64
N LYS A 209 -17.05 5.55 -2.43
CA LYS A 209 -17.98 6.64 -2.12
C LYS A 209 -18.84 6.37 -0.89
N ILE A 210 -19.38 5.16 -0.72
CA ILE A 210 -20.12 4.75 0.47
C ILE A 210 -19.23 4.84 1.72
N GLU A 211 -18.00 4.35 1.61
CA GLU A 211 -17.03 4.36 2.70
C GLU A 211 -16.57 5.79 3.05
N SER A 212 -16.42 6.69 2.07
CA SER A 212 -16.07 8.09 2.30
C SER A 212 -17.17 8.84 3.07
N LEU A 213 -18.44 8.44 2.88
CA LEU A 213 -19.60 8.97 3.60
C LEU A 213 -19.84 8.28 4.96
N GLY A 214 -18.93 7.44 5.44
CA GLY A 214 -19.00 6.73 6.73
C GLY A 214 -19.81 5.45 6.72
N GLY A 215 -20.30 4.99 5.54
CA GLY A 215 -20.99 3.70 5.40
C GLY A 215 -20.01 2.53 5.34
N LYS A 216 -20.53 1.31 5.51
CA LYS A 216 -19.79 0.05 5.28
C LYS A 216 -20.32 -0.63 4.03
N ALA A 217 -19.41 -1.11 3.14
CA ALA A 217 -19.79 -1.96 2.03
C ALA A 217 -19.52 -3.42 2.39
N ALA A 218 -20.52 -4.29 2.21
CA ALA A 218 -20.44 -5.73 2.49
C ALA A 218 -20.69 -6.56 1.21
N GLY A 219 -20.03 -7.71 1.12
CA GLY A 219 -20.16 -8.61 -0.05
C GLY A 219 -21.44 -9.46 -0.05
N SER A 220 -22.15 -9.52 1.06
CA SER A 220 -23.40 -10.32 1.18
C SER A 220 -24.41 -9.65 2.10
N VAL A 221 -25.69 -9.89 1.81
CA VAL A 221 -26.80 -9.38 2.62
C VAL A 221 -26.86 -10.14 3.94
N SER A 222 -26.99 -9.40 5.05
CA SER A 222 -27.12 -9.93 6.39
C SER A 222 -28.13 -9.10 7.19
N ALA A 223 -28.47 -9.53 8.41
CA ALA A 223 -29.35 -8.78 9.30
C ALA A 223 -28.83 -7.36 9.68
N LYS A 224 -27.58 -7.06 9.34
CA LYS A 224 -26.93 -5.75 9.55
C LYS A 224 -26.91 -4.88 8.29
N THR A 225 -27.48 -5.34 7.17
CA THR A 225 -27.59 -4.54 5.93
C THR A 225 -28.71 -3.53 6.09
N SER A 226 -28.43 -2.28 5.77
CA SER A 226 -29.38 -1.13 5.90
C SER A 226 -30.17 -0.93 4.63
#